data_d409b30fe949fb73658da833c6d6bedb
#
_entry.id   d409b30fe949fb73658da833c6d6bedb
#
_cell.length_a   1.000
_cell.length_b   1.000
_cell.length_c   1.000
_cell.angle_alpha   90.00
_cell.angle_beta   90.00
_cell.angle_gamma   90.00
#
_symmetry.space_group_name_H-M   'P 1'
#
loop_
_entity.id
_entity.type
_entity.pdbx_description
1 polymer ?
#
loop_
_entity_poly.entity_id
_entity_poly.type
_entity_poly.pdbx_seq_one_letter_code
_entity_poly.pdbx_strand_id
1 'polypeptide(L)'
;MKILVINPGSTSTKLAVYEDDVLVWRESLYHSAEEVAGFRHINEQYDYRRQHVHEALEKAGIPLQFDAVIARGGLLKPIPGGVYLVDERVKQDLWNASMEHASNLAAWIADEIAQQAGCPAYIADPVVTDELREEARISGVPELPRISIFHALNSRAVSRRYAARIGKKYEEMNLIVVHLGGGISVSAHQYGRVVDVNNALNGEGPFSPERAGTVPARQLVDLCFSGKYTHRELCRMLNGRGGLVAHLGTTDVPTIIRGIHAGEIHYKRVLDAMLYTVAKQIGAMHVALHCATDA
;
A
#
# COMPACT_ATOMS: atom_id res chain seq x y z
N MET A 1 9.65 5.76 24.86
CA MET A 1 10.25 4.85 23.87
C MET A 1 10.52 5.64 22.60
N LYS A 2 11.77 5.61 22.09
CA LYS A 2 12.17 6.34 20.89
C LYS A 2 12.22 5.40 19.66
N ILE A 3 11.43 5.68 18.65
CA ILE A 3 11.25 4.81 17.47
C ILE A 3 11.61 5.58 16.20
N LEU A 4 12.48 4.99 15.37
CA LEU A 4 12.68 5.42 14.00
C LEU A 4 11.72 4.65 13.07
N VAL A 5 11.03 5.37 12.19
CA VAL A 5 10.14 4.81 11.17
C VAL A 5 10.72 5.05 9.78
N ILE A 6 10.80 4.00 8.94
CA ILE A 6 11.35 4.05 7.58
C ILE A 6 10.28 3.52 6.60
N ASN A 7 9.85 4.38 5.66
CA ASN A 7 8.79 4.06 4.71
C ASN A 7 9.20 4.43 3.27
N PRO A 8 9.95 3.56 2.57
CA PRO A 8 10.27 3.76 1.16
C PRO A 8 9.04 3.55 0.26
N GLY A 9 8.85 4.51 -0.61
CA GLY A 9 7.91 4.44 -1.74
C GLY A 9 8.64 4.55 -3.07
N SER A 10 7.91 4.51 -4.18
CA SER A 10 8.51 4.55 -5.53
C SER A 10 9.33 5.83 -5.75
N THR A 11 8.80 6.99 -5.37
CA THR A 11 9.40 8.31 -5.64
C THR A 11 9.92 9.02 -4.39
N SER A 12 9.80 8.41 -3.22
CA SER A 12 10.27 9.03 -1.97
C SER A 12 10.53 7.98 -0.89
N THR A 13 11.41 8.32 0.06
CA THR A 13 11.56 7.61 1.33
C THR A 13 11.14 8.55 2.45
N LYS A 14 10.11 8.17 3.19
CA LYS A 14 9.63 8.98 4.33
C LYS A 14 10.23 8.44 5.61
N LEU A 15 10.75 9.35 6.42
CA LEU A 15 11.36 9.08 7.73
C LEU A 15 10.58 9.80 8.80
N ALA A 16 10.49 9.20 9.98
CA ALA A 16 9.95 9.86 11.16
C ALA A 16 10.59 9.30 12.43
N VAL A 17 10.77 10.15 13.44
CA VAL A 17 11.15 9.74 14.80
C VAL A 17 10.00 10.08 15.73
N TYR A 18 9.62 9.12 16.53
CA TYR A 18 8.63 9.27 17.58
C TYR A 18 9.28 9.07 18.95
N GLU A 19 8.86 9.85 19.93
CA GLU A 19 9.07 9.59 21.35
C GLU A 19 7.71 9.29 21.96
N ASP A 20 7.50 8.03 22.34
CA ASP A 20 6.19 7.45 22.64
C ASP A 20 5.18 7.72 21.49
N ASP A 21 4.11 8.46 21.74
CA ASP A 21 3.11 8.83 20.74
C ASP A 21 3.35 10.19 20.07
N VAL A 22 4.46 10.87 20.42
CA VAL A 22 4.76 12.21 19.93
C VAL A 22 5.71 12.14 18.74
N LEU A 23 5.29 12.72 17.62
CA LEU A 23 6.16 12.92 16.46
C LEU A 23 7.17 14.03 16.76
N VAL A 24 8.46 13.69 16.91
CA VAL A 24 9.53 14.65 17.20
C VAL A 24 10.26 15.12 15.95
N TRP A 25 10.31 14.30 14.91
CA TRP A 25 10.92 14.67 13.63
C TRP A 25 10.31 13.88 12.48
N ARG A 26 10.25 14.50 11.31
CA ARG A 26 9.90 13.82 10.05
C ARG A 26 10.60 14.46 8.87
N GLU A 27 10.93 13.64 7.86
CA GLU A 27 11.47 14.10 6.60
C GLU A 27 10.95 13.23 5.44
N SER A 28 10.92 13.82 4.25
CA SER A 28 10.58 13.11 3.01
C SER A 28 11.72 13.30 2.02
N LEU A 29 12.45 12.24 1.76
CA LEU A 29 13.53 12.19 0.78
C LEU A 29 12.92 11.87 -0.58
N TYR A 30 12.95 12.82 -1.48
CA TYR A 30 12.42 12.64 -2.84
C TYR A 30 13.52 12.05 -3.73
N HIS A 31 13.13 11.09 -4.55
CA HIS A 31 13.98 10.45 -5.55
C HIS A 31 13.47 10.83 -6.92
N SER A 32 14.24 11.55 -7.71
CA SER A 32 13.85 11.94 -9.04
C SER A 32 13.71 10.72 -9.96
N ALA A 33 12.88 10.84 -11.00
CA ALA A 33 12.73 9.77 -11.99
C ALA A 33 14.05 9.46 -12.70
N GLU A 34 14.94 10.47 -12.85
CA GLU A 34 16.24 10.34 -13.48
C GLU A 34 17.20 9.53 -12.61
N GLU A 35 17.26 9.81 -11.30
CA GLU A 35 18.10 9.08 -10.35
C GLU A 35 17.72 7.60 -10.27
N VAL A 36 16.42 7.28 -10.24
CA VAL A 36 15.96 5.89 -10.14
C VAL A 36 15.92 5.16 -11.49
N ALA A 37 15.90 5.87 -12.61
CA ALA A 37 15.85 5.26 -13.95
C ALA A 37 17.12 4.48 -14.32
N GLY A 38 18.27 4.77 -13.67
CA GLY A 38 19.53 4.08 -13.87
C GLY A 38 19.55 2.64 -13.32
N PHE A 39 18.63 2.31 -12.41
CA PHE A 39 18.55 0.99 -11.78
C PHE A 39 17.60 0.08 -12.56
N ARG A 40 18.06 -1.14 -12.88
CA ARG A 40 17.28 -2.16 -13.59
C ARG A 40 16.33 -2.90 -12.64
N HIS A 41 16.79 -3.15 -11.41
CA HIS A 41 16.09 -3.85 -10.35
C HIS A 41 16.01 -3.01 -9.09
N ILE A 42 14.97 -3.23 -8.30
CA ILE A 42 14.76 -2.46 -7.06
C ILE A 42 15.92 -2.68 -6.06
N ASN A 43 16.49 -3.88 -6.02
CA ASN A 43 17.58 -4.21 -5.10
C ASN A 43 18.84 -3.38 -5.36
N GLU A 44 19.06 -2.94 -6.59
CA GLU A 44 20.19 -2.07 -6.97
C GLU A 44 20.06 -0.68 -6.32
N GLN A 45 18.86 -0.28 -5.88
CA GLN A 45 18.63 0.99 -5.18
C GLN A 45 18.96 0.93 -3.68
N TYR A 46 19.39 -0.24 -3.15
CA TYR A 46 19.61 -0.39 -1.71
C TYR A 46 20.64 0.61 -1.17
N ASP A 47 21.86 0.62 -1.70
CA ASP A 47 22.92 1.50 -1.24
C ASP A 47 22.57 2.98 -1.42
N TYR A 48 21.97 3.34 -2.56
CA TYR A 48 21.48 4.67 -2.83
C TYR A 48 20.48 5.14 -1.77
N ARG A 49 19.44 4.36 -1.49
CA ARG A 49 18.41 4.74 -0.50
C ARG A 49 18.92 4.71 0.93
N ARG A 50 19.75 3.74 1.27
CA ARG A 50 20.41 3.62 2.56
C ARG A 50 21.24 4.87 2.86
N GLN A 51 22.09 5.28 1.94
CA GLN A 51 22.92 6.46 2.08
C GLN A 51 22.08 7.71 2.34
N HIS A 52 21.01 7.94 1.57
CA HIS A 52 20.12 9.08 1.77
C HIS A 52 19.45 9.08 3.15
N VAL A 53 19.11 7.90 3.68
CA VAL A 53 18.54 7.78 5.03
C VAL A 53 19.58 8.20 6.08
N HIS A 54 20.82 7.73 5.99
CA HIS A 54 21.90 8.11 6.89
C HIS A 54 22.21 9.61 6.83
N GLU A 55 22.37 10.16 5.63
CA GLU A 55 22.62 11.60 5.43
C GLU A 55 21.50 12.47 6.02
N ALA A 56 20.25 12.04 5.91
CA ALA A 56 19.12 12.78 6.49
C ALA A 56 19.15 12.78 8.02
N LEU A 57 19.46 11.64 8.64
CA LEU A 57 19.58 11.53 10.09
C LEU A 57 20.76 12.37 10.61
N GLU A 58 21.91 12.29 9.94
CA GLU A 58 23.10 13.08 10.28
C GLU A 58 22.84 14.59 10.16
N LYS A 59 22.28 15.03 9.04
CA LYS A 59 21.93 16.43 8.78
C LYS A 59 20.94 16.98 9.81
N ALA A 60 20.03 16.15 10.27
CA ALA A 60 19.06 16.52 11.31
C ALA A 60 19.65 16.47 12.73
N GLY A 61 20.91 16.04 12.89
CA GLY A 61 21.53 15.86 14.19
C GLY A 61 20.89 14.77 15.06
N ILE A 62 20.28 13.77 14.43
CA ILE A 62 19.60 12.67 15.11
C ILE A 62 20.60 11.55 15.37
N PRO A 63 20.98 11.29 16.64
CA PRO A 63 21.87 10.18 16.95
C PRO A 63 21.18 8.84 16.73
N LEU A 64 21.93 7.82 16.34
CA LEU A 64 21.43 6.45 16.19
C LEU A 64 21.22 5.80 17.58
N GLN A 65 20.32 6.35 18.34
CA GLN A 65 19.92 5.90 19.68
C GLN A 65 18.40 5.74 19.70
N PHE A 66 17.96 4.52 19.39
CA PHE A 66 16.55 4.17 19.29
C PHE A 66 16.27 2.93 20.15
N ASP A 67 15.04 2.81 20.65
CA ASP A 67 14.55 1.59 21.30
C ASP A 67 14.10 0.55 20.26
N ALA A 68 13.70 1.01 19.07
CA ALA A 68 13.36 0.17 17.94
C ALA A 68 13.43 0.94 16.61
N VAL A 69 13.64 0.21 15.51
CA VAL A 69 13.45 0.74 14.14
C VAL A 69 12.29 -0.01 13.50
N ILE A 70 11.32 0.72 12.95
CA ILE A 70 10.15 0.12 12.29
C ILE A 70 10.17 0.46 10.81
N ALA A 71 10.16 -0.58 9.99
CA ALA A 71 10.07 -0.46 8.55
C ALA A 71 8.65 -0.73 8.04
N ARG A 72 8.27 -0.10 6.93
CA ARG A 72 7.13 -0.55 6.15
C ARG A 72 7.45 -1.93 5.59
N GLY A 73 6.62 -2.94 5.90
CA GLY A 73 6.74 -4.26 5.31
C GLY A 73 6.54 -4.22 3.79
N GLY A 74 7.41 -4.93 3.06
CA GLY A 74 7.36 -5.09 1.60
C GLY A 74 6.47 -6.24 1.15
N LEU A 75 6.76 -6.74 -0.06
CA LEU A 75 6.02 -7.82 -0.72
C LEU A 75 6.57 -9.20 -0.31
N LEU A 76 6.36 -9.54 0.96
CA LEU A 76 6.64 -10.87 1.52
C LEU A 76 5.67 -11.93 0.98
N LYS A 77 5.87 -13.18 1.40
CA LYS A 77 4.81 -14.19 1.36
C LYS A 77 3.62 -13.72 2.22
N PRO A 78 2.38 -14.16 1.90
CA PRO A 78 1.22 -13.83 2.71
C PRO A 78 1.41 -14.24 4.17
N ILE A 79 1.15 -13.30 5.09
CA ILE A 79 1.23 -13.51 6.55
C ILE A 79 0.05 -12.83 7.24
N PRO A 80 -0.39 -13.27 8.41
CA PRO A 80 -1.40 -12.56 9.21
C PRO A 80 -0.98 -11.12 9.54
N GLY A 81 -1.93 -10.28 9.96
CA GLY A 81 -1.62 -8.94 10.48
C GLY A 81 -0.86 -9.01 11.80
N GLY A 82 0.10 -8.11 11.99
CA GLY A 82 0.92 -8.06 13.21
C GLY A 82 2.21 -7.29 13.05
N VAL A 83 3.01 -7.32 14.11
CA VAL A 83 4.38 -6.78 14.15
C VAL A 83 5.36 -7.96 14.14
N TYR A 84 6.31 -7.93 13.23
CA TYR A 84 7.26 -9.01 13.03
C TYR A 84 8.68 -8.50 13.16
N LEU A 85 9.50 -9.24 13.89
CA LEU A 85 10.95 -8.99 13.97
C LEU A 85 11.56 -9.17 12.58
N VAL A 86 12.43 -8.26 12.20
CA VAL A 86 13.21 -8.41 10.96
C VAL A 86 14.38 -9.35 11.25
N ASP A 87 14.26 -10.57 10.75
CA ASP A 87 15.30 -11.59 10.77
C ASP A 87 15.86 -11.85 9.37
N GLU A 88 16.84 -12.72 9.27
CA GLU A 88 17.45 -13.10 7.99
C GLU A 88 16.43 -13.67 7.00
N ARG A 89 15.41 -14.39 7.48
CA ARG A 89 14.37 -14.98 6.64
C ARG A 89 13.47 -13.89 6.03
N VAL A 90 13.04 -12.92 6.82
CA VAL A 90 12.27 -11.75 6.35
C VAL A 90 13.07 -10.97 5.29
N LYS A 91 14.37 -10.73 5.55
CA LYS A 91 15.24 -10.03 4.61
C LYS A 91 15.39 -10.79 3.29
N GLN A 92 15.66 -12.08 3.34
CA GLN A 92 15.81 -12.93 2.16
C GLN A 92 14.52 -13.04 1.35
N ASP A 93 13.37 -13.23 2.01
CA ASP A 93 12.07 -13.27 1.33
C ASP A 93 11.77 -11.95 0.59
N LEU A 94 12.12 -10.80 1.18
CA LEU A 94 11.97 -9.48 0.54
C LEU A 94 12.95 -9.26 -0.62
N TRP A 95 14.19 -9.72 -0.47
CA TRP A 95 15.22 -9.58 -1.50
C TRP A 95 14.90 -10.40 -2.75
N ASN A 96 14.31 -11.59 -2.55
CA ASN A 96 13.97 -12.54 -3.60
C ASN A 96 12.48 -12.45 -4.01
N ALA A 97 11.76 -11.41 -3.57
CA ALA A 97 10.35 -11.27 -3.89
C ALA A 97 10.11 -11.18 -5.40
N SER A 98 9.14 -11.92 -5.90
CA SER A 98 8.79 -11.96 -7.33
C SER A 98 8.24 -10.63 -7.87
N MET A 99 7.72 -9.78 -6.98
CA MET A 99 7.26 -8.43 -7.30
C MET A 99 8.22 -7.40 -6.70
N GLU A 100 8.68 -6.48 -7.54
CA GLU A 100 9.60 -5.42 -7.14
C GLU A 100 8.86 -4.18 -6.66
N HIS A 101 9.18 -3.72 -5.45
CA HIS A 101 8.72 -2.46 -4.91
C HIS A 101 9.75 -1.89 -3.93
N ALA A 102 9.86 -0.56 -3.84
CA ALA A 102 10.82 0.10 -2.95
C ALA A 102 10.67 -0.31 -1.47
N SER A 103 9.45 -0.66 -1.04
CA SER A 103 9.21 -1.16 0.32
C SER A 103 9.93 -2.47 0.64
N ASN A 104 10.37 -3.25 -0.36
CA ASN A 104 11.15 -4.47 -0.12
C ASN A 104 12.51 -4.16 0.50
N LEU A 105 13.04 -2.97 0.28
CA LEU A 105 14.32 -2.52 0.84
C LEU A 105 14.21 -2.02 2.29
N ALA A 106 12.99 -1.72 2.74
CA ALA A 106 12.77 -1.07 4.02
C ALA A 106 13.30 -1.87 5.21
N ALA A 107 13.07 -3.18 5.21
CA ALA A 107 13.52 -4.06 6.28
C ALA A 107 15.06 -4.16 6.34
N TRP A 108 15.74 -4.17 5.19
CA TRP A 108 17.19 -4.18 5.11
C TRP A 108 17.81 -2.91 5.68
N ILE A 109 17.27 -1.74 5.30
CA ILE A 109 17.73 -0.44 5.82
C ILE A 109 17.46 -0.34 7.32
N ALA A 110 16.28 -0.80 7.76
CA ALA A 110 15.92 -0.76 9.18
C ALA A 110 16.80 -1.68 10.03
N ASP A 111 17.11 -2.88 9.55
CA ASP A 111 17.96 -3.84 10.26
C ASP A 111 19.39 -3.30 10.42
N GLU A 112 19.96 -2.71 9.37
CA GLU A 112 21.30 -2.12 9.45
C GLU A 112 21.37 -0.99 10.49
N ILE A 113 20.41 -0.06 10.47
CA ILE A 113 20.35 1.04 11.43
C ILE A 113 20.11 0.52 12.86
N ALA A 114 19.23 -0.48 13.00
CA ALA A 114 18.94 -1.09 14.28
C ALA A 114 20.17 -1.79 14.89
N GLN A 115 20.97 -2.48 14.07
CA GLN A 115 22.24 -3.07 14.51
C GLN A 115 23.22 -2.01 15.00
N GLN A 116 23.34 -0.89 14.30
CA GLN A 116 24.20 0.23 14.72
C GLN A 116 23.69 0.89 16.01
N ALA A 117 22.36 0.95 16.19
CA ALA A 117 21.73 1.51 17.39
C ALA A 117 21.68 0.52 18.57
N GLY A 118 22.00 -0.75 18.35
CA GLY A 118 21.89 -1.80 19.37
C GLY A 118 20.45 -2.14 19.78
N CYS A 119 19.49 -1.99 18.86
CA CYS A 119 18.06 -2.21 19.11
C CYS A 119 17.44 -3.16 18.07
N PRO A 120 16.21 -3.68 18.28
CA PRO A 120 15.54 -4.52 17.29
C PRO A 120 14.94 -3.71 16.12
N ALA A 121 14.89 -4.35 14.94
CA ALA A 121 14.13 -3.87 13.79
C ALA A 121 12.83 -4.67 13.61
N TYR A 122 11.75 -3.97 13.22
CA TYR A 122 10.44 -4.59 13.00
C TYR A 122 9.81 -4.13 11.68
N ILE A 123 8.90 -4.96 11.16
CA ILE A 123 7.89 -4.58 10.17
C ILE A 123 6.51 -4.71 10.79
N ALA A 124 5.57 -3.86 10.40
CA ALA A 124 4.22 -3.85 10.92
C ALA A 124 3.19 -3.92 9.80
N ASP A 125 2.20 -4.80 9.95
CA ASP A 125 1.05 -4.97 9.06
C ASP A 125 1.43 -4.79 7.56
N PRO A 126 2.27 -5.69 6.98
CA PRO A 126 2.78 -5.53 5.62
C PRO A 126 1.64 -5.54 4.60
N VAL A 127 1.89 -5.00 3.41
CA VAL A 127 0.89 -4.90 2.33
C VAL A 127 0.32 -6.26 1.90
N VAL A 128 1.01 -7.34 2.20
CA VAL A 128 0.63 -8.74 1.96
C VAL A 128 -0.06 -9.39 3.16
N THR A 129 -0.50 -8.59 4.14
CA THR A 129 -1.34 -9.10 5.22
C THR A 129 -2.53 -9.85 4.64
N ASP A 130 -2.65 -11.14 4.99
CA ASP A 130 -3.65 -12.03 4.43
C ASP A 130 -4.40 -12.77 5.55
N GLU A 131 -5.62 -12.33 5.76
CA GLU A 131 -6.58 -12.89 6.72
C GLU A 131 -7.93 -13.18 6.03
N LEU A 132 -7.92 -13.24 4.66
CA LEU A 132 -9.12 -13.52 3.88
C LEU A 132 -9.78 -14.81 4.36
N ARG A 133 -11.10 -14.79 4.44
CA ARG A 133 -11.89 -16.02 4.56
C ARG A 133 -11.66 -16.91 3.35
N GLU A 134 -11.86 -18.20 3.51
CA GLU A 134 -11.67 -19.17 2.43
C GLU A 134 -12.60 -18.85 1.24
N GLU A 135 -13.87 -18.57 1.52
CA GLU A 135 -14.84 -18.18 0.49
C GLU A 135 -14.50 -16.86 -0.21
N ALA A 136 -13.81 -15.94 0.47
CA ALA A 136 -13.33 -14.70 -0.14
C ALA A 136 -12.09 -14.92 -1.01
N ARG A 137 -11.36 -16.02 -0.84
CA ARG A 137 -10.15 -16.35 -1.59
C ARG A 137 -10.45 -17.07 -2.91
N ILE A 138 -11.51 -17.86 -2.94
CA ILE A 138 -11.90 -18.65 -4.10
C ILE A 138 -12.44 -17.73 -5.19
N SER A 139 -11.83 -17.79 -6.38
CA SER A 139 -12.38 -17.18 -7.60
C SER A 139 -13.15 -18.22 -8.42
N GLY A 140 -13.79 -17.78 -9.49
CA GLY A 140 -14.45 -18.69 -10.43
C GLY A 140 -13.50 -19.56 -11.27
N VAL A 141 -12.17 -19.35 -11.17
CA VAL A 141 -11.13 -20.09 -11.89
C VAL A 141 -10.09 -20.55 -10.87
N PRO A 142 -9.94 -21.88 -10.65
CA PRO A 142 -9.04 -22.41 -9.60
C PRO A 142 -7.59 -21.97 -9.71
N GLU A 143 -7.09 -21.75 -10.92
CA GLU A 143 -5.72 -21.29 -11.19
C GLU A 143 -5.51 -19.80 -10.89
N LEU A 144 -6.58 -19.05 -10.61
CA LEU A 144 -6.56 -17.61 -10.38
C LEU A 144 -7.20 -17.27 -9.01
N PRO A 145 -6.64 -17.73 -7.89
CA PRO A 145 -7.18 -17.38 -6.57
C PRO A 145 -7.02 -15.87 -6.30
N ARG A 146 -7.90 -15.33 -5.49
CA ARG A 146 -7.75 -13.95 -5.00
C ARG A 146 -6.57 -13.85 -4.03
N ILE A 147 -5.84 -12.76 -4.12
CA ILE A 147 -4.65 -12.49 -3.30
C ILE A 147 -4.86 -11.18 -2.55
N SER A 148 -4.62 -11.21 -1.24
CA SER A 148 -4.69 -10.02 -0.41
C SER A 148 -3.45 -9.14 -0.60
N ILE A 149 -3.62 -8.01 -1.27
CA ILE A 149 -2.61 -6.94 -1.36
C ILE A 149 -3.35 -5.60 -1.18
N PHE A 150 -3.15 -4.95 -0.05
CA PHE A 150 -3.87 -3.73 0.27
C PHE A 150 -3.10 -2.82 1.24
N HIS A 151 -3.68 -1.69 1.61
CA HIS A 151 -3.07 -0.72 2.53
C HIS A 151 -3.25 -1.16 3.99
N ALA A 152 -2.78 -2.36 4.34
CA ALA A 152 -3.02 -3.05 5.61
C ALA A 152 -2.65 -2.19 6.82
N LEU A 153 -1.41 -1.67 6.86
CA LEU A 153 -0.92 -0.85 7.98
C LEU A 153 -1.84 0.34 8.26
N ASN A 154 -2.21 1.11 7.22
CA ASN A 154 -3.07 2.27 7.39
C ASN A 154 -4.49 1.86 7.80
N SER A 155 -5.07 0.86 7.14
CA SER A 155 -6.44 0.40 7.42
C SER A 155 -6.58 -0.09 8.86
N ARG A 156 -5.64 -0.90 9.35
CA ARG A 156 -5.65 -1.39 10.73
C ARG A 156 -5.36 -0.29 11.75
N ALA A 157 -4.44 0.62 11.46
CA ALA A 157 -4.14 1.75 12.34
C ALA A 157 -5.34 2.69 12.50
N VAL A 158 -6.03 2.99 11.40
CA VAL A 158 -7.25 3.82 11.44
C VAL A 158 -8.38 3.12 12.21
N SER A 159 -8.56 1.81 11.99
CA SER A 159 -9.54 1.00 12.72
C SER A 159 -9.29 1.01 14.23
N ARG A 160 -8.06 0.77 14.68
CA ARG A 160 -7.69 0.82 16.11
C ARG A 160 -7.90 2.22 16.69
N ARG A 161 -7.51 3.26 15.96
CA ARG A 161 -7.70 4.66 16.41
C ARG A 161 -9.17 5.03 16.50
N TYR A 162 -9.98 4.60 15.54
CA TYR A 162 -11.44 4.82 15.57
C TYR A 162 -12.07 4.11 16.76
N ALA A 163 -11.78 2.82 16.97
CA ALA A 163 -12.29 2.05 18.09
C ALA A 163 -11.94 2.70 19.44
N ALA A 164 -10.68 3.05 19.65
CA ALA A 164 -10.22 3.74 20.86
C ALA A 164 -10.96 5.08 21.08
N ARG A 165 -11.19 5.86 20.01
CA ARG A 165 -11.92 7.15 20.09
C ARG A 165 -13.36 7.01 20.59
N ILE A 166 -14.00 5.88 20.32
CA ILE A 166 -15.37 5.61 20.76
C ILE A 166 -15.45 4.69 21.99
N GLY A 167 -14.30 4.43 22.63
CA GLY A 167 -14.22 3.61 23.86
C GLY A 167 -14.44 2.13 23.64
N LYS A 168 -14.22 1.62 22.40
CA LYS A 168 -14.29 0.19 22.05
C LYS A 168 -12.91 -0.36 21.71
N LYS A 169 -12.79 -1.69 21.64
CA LYS A 169 -11.63 -2.36 21.06
C LYS A 169 -11.87 -2.68 19.60
N TYR A 170 -10.83 -2.62 18.79
CA TYR A 170 -10.90 -2.99 17.37
C TYR A 170 -11.34 -4.44 17.16
N GLU A 171 -10.95 -5.32 18.07
CA GLU A 171 -11.29 -6.75 18.10
C GLU A 171 -12.77 -7.03 18.48
N GLU A 172 -13.54 -6.00 18.79
CA GLU A 172 -14.97 -6.10 19.13
C GLU A 172 -15.88 -5.51 18.03
N MET A 173 -15.28 -5.11 16.88
CA MET A 173 -16.01 -4.33 15.86
C MET A 173 -15.95 -4.98 14.47
N ASN A 174 -17.01 -4.68 13.71
CA ASN A 174 -17.12 -4.91 12.28
C ASN A 174 -17.03 -3.57 11.54
N LEU A 175 -15.95 -3.35 10.80
CA LEU A 175 -15.68 -2.07 10.14
C LEU A 175 -15.48 -2.25 8.64
N ILE A 176 -15.91 -1.26 7.86
CA ILE A 176 -15.50 -1.12 6.47
C ILE A 176 -14.52 0.05 6.39
N VAL A 177 -13.30 -0.23 5.96
CA VAL A 177 -12.27 0.79 5.83
C VAL A 177 -11.98 1.06 4.37
N VAL A 178 -12.10 2.33 3.98
CA VAL A 178 -11.84 2.79 2.63
C VAL A 178 -10.57 3.64 2.63
N HIS A 179 -9.52 3.11 2.05
CA HIS A 179 -8.29 3.87 1.79
C HIS A 179 -8.35 4.45 0.38
N LEU A 180 -8.33 5.76 0.29
CA LEU A 180 -8.34 6.52 -0.97
C LEU A 180 -6.98 7.18 -1.17
N GLY A 181 -6.23 6.70 -2.14
CA GLY A 181 -4.90 7.20 -2.50
C GLY A 181 -4.61 6.95 -3.98
N GLY A 182 -3.35 6.91 -4.39
CA GLY A 182 -2.95 6.49 -5.74
C GLY A 182 -3.50 5.11 -6.10
N GLY A 183 -3.54 4.19 -5.11
CA GLY A 183 -4.36 2.98 -5.12
C GLY A 183 -5.55 3.11 -4.17
N ILE A 184 -6.61 2.34 -4.39
CA ILE A 184 -7.79 2.27 -3.53
C ILE A 184 -7.94 0.86 -3.00
N SER A 185 -8.13 0.74 -1.67
CA SER A 185 -8.56 -0.51 -1.05
C SER A 185 -9.78 -0.29 -0.19
N VAL A 186 -10.77 -1.18 -0.33
CA VAL A 186 -11.97 -1.24 0.49
C VAL A 186 -11.94 -2.58 1.21
N SER A 187 -11.81 -2.56 2.52
CA SER A 187 -11.58 -3.75 3.33
C SER A 187 -12.69 -3.96 4.37
N ALA A 188 -13.13 -5.20 4.50
CA ALA A 188 -14.04 -5.66 5.53
C ALA A 188 -13.25 -6.17 6.73
N HIS A 189 -13.35 -5.49 7.86
CA HIS A 189 -12.70 -5.86 9.11
C HIS A 189 -13.74 -6.49 10.05
N GLN A 190 -13.45 -7.68 10.53
CA GLN A 190 -14.29 -8.38 11.49
C GLN A 190 -13.47 -8.81 12.69
N TYR A 191 -13.80 -8.29 13.85
CA TYR A 191 -13.17 -8.65 15.13
C TYR A 191 -11.64 -8.63 15.10
N GLY A 192 -11.08 -7.52 14.57
CA GLY A 192 -9.64 -7.31 14.50
C GLY A 192 -8.95 -7.94 13.28
N ARG A 193 -9.66 -8.65 12.39
CA ARG A 193 -9.12 -9.32 11.20
C ARG A 193 -9.69 -8.73 9.92
N VAL A 194 -8.90 -8.70 8.85
CA VAL A 194 -9.35 -8.26 7.51
C VAL A 194 -9.83 -9.48 6.73
N VAL A 195 -11.15 -9.71 6.76
CA VAL A 195 -11.76 -10.94 6.25
C VAL A 195 -12.07 -10.93 4.76
N ASP A 196 -12.15 -9.77 4.14
CA ASP A 196 -12.24 -9.55 2.70
C ASP A 196 -11.67 -8.18 2.33
N VAL A 197 -11.03 -8.10 1.18
CA VAL A 197 -10.48 -6.86 0.61
C VAL A 197 -10.18 -7.05 -0.87
N ASN A 198 -10.30 -6.01 -1.67
CA ASN A 198 -9.82 -6.05 -3.05
C ASN A 198 -8.29 -5.99 -3.13
N ASN A 199 -7.71 -6.67 -4.12
CA ASN A 199 -6.30 -6.48 -4.46
C ASN A 199 -6.10 -5.09 -5.06
N ALA A 200 -5.60 -4.17 -4.24
CA ALA A 200 -5.45 -2.76 -4.60
C ALA A 200 -4.29 -2.49 -5.58
N LEU A 201 -3.54 -3.51 -6.00
CA LEU A 201 -2.37 -3.39 -6.89
C LEU A 201 -2.64 -3.94 -8.29
N ASN A 202 -3.27 -5.11 -8.40
CA ASN A 202 -3.27 -5.94 -9.60
C ASN A 202 -4.65 -6.12 -10.25
N GLY A 203 -5.41 -5.06 -10.42
CA GLY A 203 -6.62 -5.09 -11.26
C GLY A 203 -7.86 -5.69 -10.59
N GLU A 204 -8.07 -5.43 -9.30
CA GLU A 204 -9.27 -5.82 -8.58
C GLU A 204 -9.88 -4.62 -7.85
N GLY A 205 -11.20 -4.61 -7.68
CA GLY A 205 -11.95 -3.57 -6.97
C GLY A 205 -12.09 -2.27 -7.74
N PRO A 206 -12.25 -1.14 -7.05
CA PRO A 206 -12.43 0.17 -7.68
C PRO A 206 -11.20 0.60 -8.47
N PHE A 207 -11.39 1.27 -9.61
CA PHE A 207 -10.27 1.97 -10.21
C PHE A 207 -9.89 3.21 -9.40
N SER A 208 -8.64 3.62 -9.50
CA SER A 208 -8.04 4.67 -8.68
C SER A 208 -7.37 5.74 -9.54
N PRO A 209 -6.70 6.75 -8.96
CA PRO A 209 -5.93 7.70 -9.74
C PRO A 209 -4.96 7.09 -10.76
N GLU A 210 -4.30 5.98 -10.44
CA GLU A 210 -3.27 5.40 -11.32
C GLU A 210 -3.45 3.88 -11.60
N ARG A 211 -4.58 3.27 -11.19
CA ARG A 211 -4.83 1.83 -11.33
C ARG A 211 -6.18 1.56 -11.97
N ALA A 212 -6.23 0.58 -12.84
CA ALA A 212 -7.42 0.26 -13.62
C ALA A 212 -8.57 -0.34 -12.79
N GLY A 213 -8.27 -0.95 -11.62
CA GLY A 213 -9.26 -1.72 -10.87
C GLY A 213 -9.75 -2.93 -11.68
N THR A 214 -10.96 -3.39 -11.38
CA THR A 214 -11.58 -4.49 -12.12
C THR A 214 -11.92 -4.07 -13.54
N VAL A 215 -11.40 -4.79 -14.52
CA VAL A 215 -11.69 -4.62 -15.94
C VAL A 215 -12.45 -5.83 -16.48
N PRO A 216 -13.20 -5.70 -17.60
CA PRO A 216 -13.88 -6.84 -18.23
C PRO A 216 -12.87 -7.90 -18.68
N ALA A 217 -12.92 -9.09 -18.06
CA ALA A 217 -11.91 -10.14 -18.25
C ALA A 217 -11.77 -10.59 -19.69
N ARG A 218 -12.89 -10.77 -20.44
CA ARG A 218 -12.84 -11.20 -21.84
C ARG A 218 -12.10 -10.19 -22.71
N GLN A 219 -12.41 -8.90 -22.58
CA GLN A 219 -11.73 -7.86 -23.36
C GLN A 219 -10.25 -7.77 -23.01
N LEU A 220 -9.87 -7.98 -21.73
CA LEU A 220 -8.47 -8.04 -21.34
C LEU A 220 -7.73 -9.18 -22.03
N VAL A 221 -8.33 -10.38 -22.09
CA VAL A 221 -7.76 -11.54 -22.80
C VAL A 221 -7.60 -11.22 -24.29
N ASP A 222 -8.65 -10.69 -24.94
CA ASP A 222 -8.59 -10.33 -26.35
C ASP A 222 -7.49 -9.27 -26.61
N LEU A 223 -7.29 -8.35 -25.69
CA LEU A 223 -6.23 -7.34 -25.76
C LEU A 223 -4.83 -7.96 -25.61
N CYS A 224 -4.65 -8.92 -24.68
CA CYS A 224 -3.40 -9.64 -24.48
C CYS A 224 -2.93 -10.37 -25.76
N PHE A 225 -3.87 -10.96 -26.50
CA PHE A 225 -3.57 -11.72 -27.72
C PHE A 225 -3.70 -10.91 -29.00
N SER A 226 -3.97 -9.59 -28.93
CA SER A 226 -4.14 -8.73 -30.10
C SER A 226 -2.83 -8.39 -30.84
N GLY A 227 -1.68 -8.64 -30.22
CA GLY A 227 -0.37 -8.20 -30.73
C GLY A 227 -0.09 -6.70 -30.65
N LYS A 228 -1.04 -5.90 -30.10
CA LYS A 228 -0.91 -4.43 -30.02
C LYS A 228 0.01 -3.95 -28.91
N TYR A 229 0.14 -4.75 -27.85
CA TYR A 229 0.87 -4.37 -26.64
C TYR A 229 1.74 -5.51 -26.16
N THR A 230 2.88 -5.17 -25.59
CA THR A 230 3.73 -6.09 -24.84
C THR A 230 3.13 -6.41 -23.47
N HIS A 231 3.53 -7.51 -22.86
CA HIS A 231 3.18 -7.86 -21.48
C HIS A 231 3.45 -6.70 -20.50
N ARG A 232 4.62 -6.05 -20.62
CA ARG A 232 5.00 -4.91 -19.76
C ARG A 232 4.06 -3.73 -19.91
N GLU A 233 3.62 -3.42 -21.11
CA GLU A 233 2.67 -2.32 -21.36
C GLU A 233 1.29 -2.64 -20.78
N LEU A 234 0.80 -3.87 -20.93
CA LEU A 234 -0.45 -4.32 -20.33
C LEU A 234 -0.42 -4.27 -18.80
N CYS A 235 0.65 -4.74 -18.18
CA CYS A 235 0.83 -4.61 -16.73
C CYS A 235 0.82 -3.14 -16.28
N ARG A 236 1.43 -2.23 -17.05
CA ARG A 236 1.38 -0.79 -16.77
C ARG A 236 -0.01 -0.18 -16.95
N MET A 237 -0.83 -0.69 -17.86
CA MET A 237 -2.24 -0.29 -17.99
C MET A 237 -3.05 -0.66 -16.76
N LEU A 238 -2.73 -1.79 -16.12
CA LEU A 238 -3.39 -2.20 -14.88
C LEU A 238 -2.89 -1.38 -13.68
N ASN A 239 -1.58 -1.09 -13.62
CA ASN A 239 -0.94 -0.43 -12.49
C ASN A 239 0.07 0.63 -12.95
N GLY A 240 -0.22 1.89 -12.69
CA GLY A 240 0.61 3.05 -12.99
C GLY A 240 0.13 3.92 -14.15
N ARG A 241 -0.65 3.37 -15.11
CA ARG A 241 -1.22 4.10 -16.26
C ARG A 241 -2.71 3.84 -16.46
N GLY A 242 -3.36 3.18 -15.52
CA GLY A 242 -4.81 2.98 -15.49
C GLY A 242 -5.53 4.04 -14.65
N GLY A 243 -6.84 3.97 -14.56
CA GLY A 243 -7.63 4.86 -13.71
C GLY A 243 -7.74 6.29 -14.21
N LEU A 244 -7.73 7.27 -13.28
CA LEU A 244 -7.91 8.67 -13.65
C LEU A 244 -6.86 9.16 -14.66
N VAL A 245 -5.60 8.76 -14.49
CA VAL A 245 -4.53 9.18 -15.40
C VAL A 245 -4.77 8.69 -16.83
N ALA A 246 -5.34 7.51 -17.01
CA ALA A 246 -5.67 6.99 -18.35
C ALA A 246 -6.77 7.81 -19.05
N HIS A 247 -7.73 8.30 -18.28
CA HIS A 247 -8.88 9.04 -18.81
C HIS A 247 -8.67 10.55 -18.87
N LEU A 248 -7.91 11.10 -17.90
CA LEU A 248 -7.81 12.55 -17.68
C LEU A 248 -6.39 13.10 -17.82
N GLY A 249 -5.38 12.23 -18.03
CA GLY A 249 -3.97 12.64 -18.12
C GLY A 249 -3.34 13.08 -16.79
N THR A 250 -4.06 12.97 -15.67
CA THR A 250 -3.57 13.41 -14.36
C THR A 250 -4.06 12.49 -13.24
N THR A 251 -3.24 12.36 -12.19
CA THR A 251 -3.59 11.69 -10.91
C THR A 251 -3.99 12.70 -9.83
N ASP A 252 -3.83 14.00 -10.10
CA ASP A 252 -4.06 15.07 -9.12
C ASP A 252 -5.56 15.38 -8.96
N VAL A 253 -6.19 14.75 -7.98
CA VAL A 253 -7.62 14.94 -7.68
C VAL A 253 -7.98 16.41 -7.40
N PRO A 254 -7.18 17.22 -6.68
CA PRO A 254 -7.41 18.65 -6.55
C PRO A 254 -7.51 19.38 -7.87
N THR A 255 -6.65 19.07 -8.85
CA THR A 255 -6.74 19.64 -10.22
C THR A 255 -8.02 19.20 -10.92
N ILE A 256 -8.41 17.92 -10.79
CA ILE A 256 -9.67 17.43 -11.35
C ILE A 256 -10.87 18.17 -10.76
N ILE A 257 -10.90 18.37 -9.44
CA ILE A 257 -11.98 19.11 -8.76
C ILE A 257 -12.04 20.57 -9.24
N ARG A 258 -10.91 21.24 -9.40
CA ARG A 258 -10.87 22.60 -9.98
C ARG A 258 -11.43 22.62 -11.40
N GLY A 259 -11.08 21.65 -12.23
CA GLY A 259 -11.64 21.50 -13.57
C GLY A 259 -13.16 21.31 -13.57
N ILE A 260 -13.69 20.49 -12.67
CA ILE A 260 -15.13 20.31 -12.50
C ILE A 260 -15.82 21.64 -12.15
N HIS A 261 -15.27 22.41 -11.24
CA HIS A 261 -15.79 23.75 -10.90
C HIS A 261 -15.69 24.74 -12.06
N ALA A 262 -14.73 24.54 -12.97
CA ALA A 262 -14.61 25.32 -14.21
C ALA A 262 -15.54 24.83 -15.34
N GLY A 263 -16.35 23.78 -15.10
CA GLY A 263 -17.33 23.28 -16.07
C GLY A 263 -16.86 22.10 -16.93
N GLU A 264 -15.72 21.49 -16.61
CA GLU A 264 -15.19 20.31 -17.32
C GLU A 264 -16.03 19.05 -17.04
N ILE A 265 -17.06 18.84 -17.86
CA ILE A 265 -18.02 17.73 -17.71
C ILE A 265 -17.32 16.36 -17.77
N HIS A 266 -16.28 16.23 -18.60
CA HIS A 266 -15.54 14.97 -18.73
C HIS A 266 -14.85 14.59 -17.40
N TYR A 267 -14.24 15.57 -16.72
CA TYR A 267 -13.63 15.34 -15.40
C TYR A 267 -14.66 14.84 -14.39
N LYS A 268 -15.83 15.47 -14.35
CA LYS A 268 -16.91 15.06 -13.47
C LYS A 268 -17.35 13.62 -13.74
N ARG A 269 -17.59 13.24 -15.00
CA ARG A 269 -18.03 11.89 -15.38
C ARG A 269 -17.05 10.81 -14.94
N VAL A 270 -15.76 11.04 -15.14
CA VAL A 270 -14.73 10.04 -14.78
C VAL A 270 -14.55 9.95 -13.27
N LEU A 271 -14.56 11.08 -12.55
CA LEU A 271 -14.49 11.07 -11.10
C LEU A 271 -15.71 10.39 -10.47
N ASP A 272 -16.92 10.72 -10.96
CA ASP A 272 -18.16 10.07 -10.50
C ASP A 272 -18.15 8.57 -10.75
N ALA A 273 -17.61 8.12 -11.90
CA ALA A 273 -17.45 6.69 -12.19
C ALA A 273 -16.49 6.02 -11.20
N MET A 274 -15.38 6.64 -10.83
CA MET A 274 -14.48 6.13 -9.80
C MET A 274 -15.20 5.99 -8.45
N LEU A 275 -15.87 7.05 -8.01
CA LEU A 275 -16.61 7.06 -6.76
C LEU A 275 -17.76 6.05 -6.75
N TYR A 276 -18.42 5.85 -7.88
CA TYR A 276 -19.44 4.81 -8.03
C TYR A 276 -18.87 3.41 -7.82
N THR A 277 -17.68 3.11 -8.37
CA THR A 277 -17.04 1.81 -8.14
C THR A 277 -16.62 1.62 -6.67
N VAL A 278 -16.19 2.69 -5.99
CA VAL A 278 -15.91 2.67 -4.54
C VAL A 278 -17.20 2.36 -3.76
N ALA A 279 -18.29 3.05 -4.06
CA ALA A 279 -19.57 2.85 -3.37
C ALA A 279 -20.09 1.40 -3.54
N LYS A 280 -19.96 0.83 -4.75
CA LYS A 280 -20.28 -0.58 -4.99
C LYS A 280 -19.44 -1.52 -4.14
N GLN A 281 -18.14 -1.25 -4.02
CA GLN A 281 -17.25 -2.09 -3.23
C GLN A 281 -17.57 -1.99 -1.73
N ILE A 282 -17.94 -0.81 -1.22
CA ILE A 282 -18.45 -0.65 0.15
C ILE A 282 -19.69 -1.53 0.38
N GLY A 283 -20.65 -1.51 -0.55
CA GLY A 283 -21.83 -2.38 -0.47
C GLY A 283 -21.47 -3.87 -0.46
N ALA A 284 -20.51 -4.30 -1.29
CA ALA A 284 -19.99 -5.67 -1.29
C ALA A 284 -19.37 -6.05 0.06
N MET A 285 -18.55 -5.17 0.66
CA MET A 285 -17.93 -5.41 1.97
C MET A 285 -18.97 -5.44 3.10
N HIS A 286 -20.04 -4.66 3.00
CA HIS A 286 -21.15 -4.72 3.94
C HIS A 286 -21.83 -6.11 3.94
N VAL A 287 -22.05 -6.66 2.75
CA VAL A 287 -22.60 -8.02 2.61
C VAL A 287 -21.59 -9.06 3.13
N ALA A 288 -20.29 -8.89 2.84
CA ALA A 288 -19.24 -9.78 3.37
C ALA A 288 -19.18 -9.79 4.90
N LEU A 289 -19.63 -8.72 5.57
CA LEU A 289 -19.81 -8.66 7.02
C LEU A 289 -21.21 -9.11 7.47
N HIS A 290 -21.96 -9.84 6.65
CA HIS A 290 -23.35 -10.28 6.93
C HIS A 290 -24.29 -9.11 7.28
N CYS A 291 -24.06 -7.94 6.69
CA CYS A 291 -24.80 -6.69 6.97
C CYS A 291 -24.73 -6.22 8.43
N ALA A 292 -23.74 -6.69 9.19
CA ALA A 292 -23.52 -6.34 10.59
C ALA A 292 -22.34 -5.36 10.75
N THR A 293 -22.34 -4.26 9.99
CA THR A 293 -21.28 -3.22 10.04
C THR A 293 -21.56 -2.22 11.15
N ASP A 294 -20.57 -1.96 12.01
CA ASP A 294 -20.64 -0.93 13.06
C ASP A 294 -20.32 0.47 12.51
N ALA A 295 -19.36 0.58 11.56
CA ALA A 295 -18.97 1.84 10.92
C ALA A 295 -18.17 1.62 9.61
#